data_48747412fd4782bc3c6309c916af4a81
#
_entry.id   48747412fd4782bc3c6309c916af4a81
#
_cell.length_a   1.000
_cell.length_b   1.000
_cell.length_c   1.000
_cell.angle_alpha   90.00
_cell.angle_beta   90.00
_cell.angle_gamma   90.00
#
_symmetry.space_group_name_H-M   'P 1'
#
loop_
_entity.id
_entity.type
_entity.pdbx_description
1 polymer ?
#
loop_
_entity_poly.entity_id
_entity_poly.type
_entity_poly.pdbx_seq_one_letter_code
_entity_poly.pdbx_strand_id
1 'polypeptide(L)'
;MNIIKSIRVWRNNIEELRSLDCLELVRVSQDRHRRMDITVRFKDEATDGSPIARTGDWLVQYKTGKWQRFGNNVYQSLSFNPVQKQPNFIF
;
A
#
# COMPACT_ATOMS: atom_id res chain seq x y z
N MET A 1 -4.70 -1.99 15.95
CA MET A 1 -4.32 -1.10 14.85
C MET A 1 -5.54 -0.85 13.98
N ASN A 2 -5.89 0.41 13.78
CA ASN A 2 -7.16 0.75 13.12
C ASN A 2 -6.94 1.03 11.63
N ILE A 3 -6.83 -0.01 10.87
CA ILE A 3 -6.62 0.05 9.43
C ILE A 3 -7.98 0.03 8.74
N ILE A 4 -8.23 1.02 7.88
CA ILE A 4 -9.48 1.09 7.15
C ILE A 4 -9.32 0.77 5.67
N LYS A 5 -8.11 0.77 5.16
CA LYS A 5 -7.87 0.47 3.75
C LYS A 5 -6.46 -0.04 3.55
N SER A 6 -6.29 -0.98 2.65
CA SER A 6 -4.97 -1.48 2.23
C SER A 6 -4.97 -1.67 0.74
N ILE A 7 -3.89 -1.30 0.08
CA ILE A 7 -3.73 -1.56 -1.33
C ILE A 7 -2.27 -1.87 -1.61
N ARG A 8 -2.02 -2.90 -2.37
CA ARG A 8 -0.66 -3.29 -2.72
C ARG A 8 -0.18 -2.50 -3.94
N VAL A 9 1.06 -2.08 -3.90
CA VAL A 9 1.72 -1.48 -5.07
C VAL A 9 2.03 -2.62 -6.02
N TRP A 10 1.10 -2.88 -6.93
CA TRP A 10 1.18 -4.03 -7.81
C TRP A 10 0.51 -3.69 -9.14
N ARG A 11 0.94 -4.39 -10.19
CA ARG A 11 0.48 -4.08 -11.55
C ARG A 11 -1.03 -4.12 -11.70
N ASN A 12 -1.70 -4.99 -10.96
CA ASN A 12 -3.15 -5.10 -11.06
C ASN A 12 -3.89 -3.91 -10.42
N ASN A 13 -3.17 -3.11 -9.65
CA ASN A 13 -3.76 -2.01 -8.89
C ASN A 13 -3.38 -0.63 -9.41
N ILE A 14 -2.75 -0.55 -10.59
CA ILE A 14 -2.24 0.71 -11.10
C ILE A 14 -3.31 1.77 -11.20
N GLU A 15 -4.49 1.41 -11.73
CA GLU A 15 -5.55 2.39 -11.88
C GLU A 15 -6.08 2.86 -10.52
N GLU A 16 -6.22 1.94 -9.59
CA GLU A 16 -6.64 2.34 -8.25
C GLU A 16 -5.59 3.23 -7.59
N LEU A 17 -4.31 2.90 -7.76
CA LEU A 17 -3.24 3.74 -7.22
C LEU A 17 -3.32 5.15 -7.77
N ARG A 18 -3.56 5.28 -9.08
CA ARG A 18 -3.66 6.59 -9.71
C ARG A 18 -4.86 7.39 -9.23
N SER A 19 -5.87 6.73 -8.70
CA SER A 19 -7.05 7.41 -8.19
C SER A 19 -6.93 7.87 -6.74
N LEU A 20 -5.84 7.51 -6.06
CA LEU A 20 -5.68 7.86 -4.65
C LEU A 20 -5.21 9.30 -4.50
N ASP A 21 -5.98 10.09 -3.76
CA ASP A 21 -5.64 11.49 -3.53
C ASP A 21 -4.40 11.67 -2.67
N CYS A 22 -4.03 10.64 -1.92
CA CYS A 22 -2.86 10.72 -1.05
C CYS A 22 -1.54 10.65 -1.79
N LEU A 23 -1.55 10.29 -3.06
CA LEU A 23 -0.33 10.14 -3.85
C LEU A 23 -0.13 11.34 -4.74
N GLU A 24 1.10 11.85 -4.74
CA GLU A 24 1.46 12.90 -5.69
C GLU A 24 2.14 12.37 -6.93
N LEU A 25 2.58 11.10 -6.91
CA LEU A 25 3.27 10.50 -8.04
C LEU A 25 2.94 9.01 -8.09
N VAL A 26 2.62 8.54 -9.28
CA VAL A 26 2.57 7.11 -9.59
C VAL A 26 3.38 6.93 -10.87
N ARG A 27 4.54 6.33 -10.76
CA ARG A 27 5.42 6.10 -11.92
C ARG A 27 5.46 4.62 -12.23
N VAL A 28 5.23 4.28 -13.48
CA VAL A 28 5.31 2.91 -13.94
C VAL A 28 6.37 2.86 -15.03
N SER A 29 7.34 1.96 -14.86
CA SER A 29 8.35 1.73 -15.87
C SER A 29 8.42 0.24 -16.19
N GLN A 30 8.92 -0.10 -17.36
CA GLN A 30 9.04 -1.47 -17.79
C GLN A 30 10.41 -1.68 -18.38
N ASP A 31 11.14 -2.68 -17.89
CA ASP A 31 12.47 -2.96 -18.41
C ASP A 31 12.36 -3.81 -19.68
N ARG A 32 13.53 -4.11 -20.28
CA ARG A 32 13.56 -4.86 -21.53
C ARG A 32 13.08 -6.32 -21.35
N HIS A 33 13.00 -6.81 -20.14
CA HIS A 33 12.45 -8.12 -19.83
C HIS A 33 10.98 -8.06 -19.49
N ARG A 34 10.35 -6.91 -19.72
CA ARG A 34 8.94 -6.65 -19.47
C ARG A 34 8.55 -6.75 -18.00
N ARG A 35 9.52 -6.63 -17.11
CA ARG A 35 9.20 -6.53 -15.70
C ARG A 35 8.76 -5.12 -15.39
N MET A 36 7.59 -5.03 -14.77
CA MET A 36 7.00 -3.74 -14.44
C MET A 36 7.49 -3.29 -13.07
N ASP A 37 7.96 -2.06 -13.01
CA ASP A 37 8.44 -1.48 -11.78
C ASP A 37 7.58 -0.25 -11.48
N ILE A 38 7.00 -0.24 -10.29
CA ILE A 38 6.08 0.81 -9.88
C ILE A 38 6.68 1.54 -8.70
N THR A 39 6.68 2.87 -8.77
CA THR A 39 7.10 3.71 -7.66
C THR A 39 5.99 4.71 -7.41
N VAL A 40 5.57 4.83 -6.15
CA VAL A 40 4.57 5.81 -5.76
C VAL A 40 5.15 6.70 -4.68
N ARG A 41 4.66 7.93 -4.60
CA ARG A 41 5.08 8.88 -3.59
C ARG A 41 3.87 9.52 -2.95
N PHE A 42 3.82 9.45 -1.63
CA PHE A 42 2.78 10.13 -0.86
C PHE A 42 3.01 11.64 -0.87
N LYS A 43 1.93 12.39 -0.82
CA LYS A 43 1.99 13.80 -0.49
C LYS A 43 2.51 13.94 0.93
N ASP A 44 3.19 15.06 1.22
CA ASP A 44 3.84 15.24 2.52
C ASP A 44 2.85 15.11 3.67
N GLU A 45 1.65 15.64 3.52
CA GLU A 45 0.67 15.62 4.60
C GLU A 45 -0.04 14.27 4.74
N ALA A 46 0.15 13.37 3.80
CA ALA A 46 -0.57 12.09 3.80
C ALA A 46 0.08 11.04 4.69
N THR A 47 1.35 11.19 4.98
CA THR A 47 2.07 10.19 5.76
C THR A 47 3.07 10.85 6.69
N ASP A 48 3.29 10.23 7.85
CA ASP A 48 4.33 10.64 8.78
C ASP A 48 5.59 9.82 8.62
N GLY A 49 5.54 8.79 7.79
CA GLY A 49 6.67 7.88 7.59
C GLY A 49 7.35 8.12 6.24
N SER A 50 7.93 7.07 5.70
CA SER A 50 8.59 7.12 4.41
C SER A 50 7.59 7.48 3.30
N PRO A 51 7.89 8.48 2.48
CA PRO A 51 6.93 8.90 1.45
C PRO A 51 6.95 8.03 0.21
N ILE A 52 7.93 7.17 0.04
CA ILE A 52 8.10 6.42 -1.20
C ILE A 52 7.82 4.94 -0.96
N ALA A 53 7.02 4.35 -1.85
CA ALA A 53 6.76 2.91 -1.85
C ALA A 53 7.02 2.37 -3.25
N ARG A 54 7.37 1.09 -3.31
CA ARG A 54 7.75 0.45 -4.56
C ARG A 54 6.97 -0.85 -4.75
N THR A 55 7.13 -1.42 -5.92
CA THR A 55 6.46 -2.67 -6.28
C THR A 55 6.56 -3.69 -5.15
N GLY A 56 5.43 -4.23 -4.76
CA GLY A 56 5.36 -5.23 -3.70
C GLY A 56 5.05 -4.67 -2.33
N ASP A 57 5.28 -3.37 -2.11
CA ASP A 57 4.93 -2.75 -0.84
C ASP A 57 3.43 -2.61 -0.70
N TRP A 58 2.99 -2.40 0.53
CA TRP A 58 1.58 -2.16 0.83
C TRP A 58 1.39 -0.74 1.33
N LEU A 59 0.34 -0.09 0.86
CA LEU A 59 -0.09 1.21 1.36
C LEU A 59 -1.29 0.98 2.26
N VAL A 60 -1.20 1.47 3.49
CA VAL A 60 -2.19 1.21 4.52
C VAL A 60 -2.69 2.54 5.03
N GLN A 61 -4.02 2.71 5.06
CA GLN A 61 -4.63 3.89 5.62
C GLN A 61 -5.20 3.58 6.99
N TYR A 62 -4.86 4.41 7.95
CA TYR A 62 -5.40 4.30 9.31
C TYR A 62 -6.68 5.10 9.44
N LYS A 63 -7.41 4.80 10.50
CA LYS A 63 -8.66 5.50 10.80
C LYS A 63 -8.47 7.01 10.92
N THR A 64 -7.26 7.45 11.26
CA THR A 64 -6.94 8.88 11.32
C THR A 64 -6.89 9.55 9.96
N GLY A 65 -6.89 8.78 8.90
CA GLY A 65 -6.71 9.29 7.54
C GLY A 65 -5.29 9.23 7.04
N LYS A 66 -4.32 9.07 7.93
CA LYS A 66 -2.92 8.98 7.53
C LYS A 66 -2.60 7.64 6.89
N TRP A 67 -1.62 7.66 6.02
CA TRP A 67 -1.17 6.47 5.31
C TRP A 67 0.23 6.08 5.76
N GLN A 68 0.55 4.81 5.58
CA GLN A 68 1.89 4.31 5.84
C GLN A 68 2.18 3.17 4.87
N ARG A 69 3.45 3.07 4.49
CA ARG A 69 3.88 1.98 3.65
C ARG A 69 4.47 0.87 4.50
N PHE A 70 4.22 -0.37 4.11
CA PHE A 70 4.83 -1.55 4.73
C PHE A 70 5.38 -2.45 3.63
N GLY A 71 6.55 -3.03 3.86
CA GLY A 71 7.01 -4.12 3.01
C GLY A 71 6.08 -5.32 3.15
N ASN A 72 6.09 -6.20 2.15
CA ASN A 72 5.14 -7.31 2.10
C ASN A 72 5.25 -8.23 3.33
N ASN A 73 6.46 -8.56 3.76
CA ASN A 73 6.62 -9.46 4.89
C ASN A 73 6.08 -8.85 6.17
N VAL A 74 6.33 -7.55 6.38
CA VAL A 74 5.82 -6.86 7.55
C VAL A 74 4.31 -6.77 7.50
N TYR A 75 3.75 -6.43 6.33
CA TYR A 75 2.31 -6.35 6.17
C TYR A 75 1.64 -7.68 6.48
N GLN A 76 2.20 -8.78 5.97
CA GLN A 76 1.62 -10.10 6.21
C GLN A 76 1.60 -10.46 7.69
N SER A 77 2.59 -10.01 8.44
CA SER A 77 2.61 -10.28 9.88
C SER A 77 1.60 -9.43 10.63
N LEU A 78 1.18 -8.28 10.06
CA LEU A 78 0.18 -7.43 10.69
C LEU A 78 -1.23 -7.89 10.42
N SER A 79 -1.42 -8.47 9.24
CA SER A 79 -2.77 -8.67 8.75
C SER A 79 -3.50 -9.69 9.51
N PHE A 80 -2.94 -10.27 10.36
CA PHE A 80 -3.59 -11.14 10.87
C PHE A 80 -4.11 -11.09 12.09
N ASN A 81 -4.25 -10.12 12.37
CA ASN A 81 -4.96 -10.02 13.45
C ASN A 81 -6.34 -9.97 13.27
N PRO A 82 -6.58 -10.16 13.13
CA PRO A 82 -7.59 -10.16 12.81
C PRO A 82 -8.64 -9.88 12.73
N VAL A 83 -8.57 -9.66 12.55
CA VAL A 83 -9.35 -9.36 12.05
C VAL A 83 -9.93 -9.36 11.68
N GLN A 84 -9.79 -9.39 11.64
CA GLN A 84 -10.11 -9.33 11.04
C GLN A 84 -10.74 -9.77 10.62
N LYS A 85 -10.93 -9.94 10.71
CA LYS A 85 -11.37 -10.30 10.22
C LYS A 85 -11.70 -11.16 9.96
N GLN A 86 -11.73 -11.60 10.29
CA GLN A 86 -11.89 -12.41 9.96
C GLN A 86 -12.20 -13.14 10.25
N PRO A 87 -12.39 -13.44 10.56
CA PRO A 87 -12.69 -14.22 10.77
C PRO A 87 -12.77 -15.05 11.07
N ASN A 88 -12.74 -15.25 11.31
CA ASN A 88 -12.70 -15.89 11.32
C ASN A 88 -12.40 -16.75 11.46
N PHE A 89 -12.22 -17.03 11.77
CA PHE A 89 -11.75 -17.61 11.79
C PHE A 89 -11.58 -18.27 12.55
N ILE A 90 -11.54 -18.52 12.88
CA ILE A 90 -11.29 -18.76 13.27
C ILE A 90 -10.96 -19.28 13.57
N PHE A 91 -10.87 -19.59 14.01
CA PHE A 91 -10.45 -19.59 13.94
C PHE A 91 -10.52 -19.83 14.14
#